data_52e2c31d1ad508157122ce35384cb6fe
#
_entry.id   52e2c31d1ad508157122ce35384cb6fe
#
_cell.length_a   1.000
_cell.length_b   1.000
_cell.length_c   1.000
_cell.angle_alpha   90.00
_cell.angle_beta   90.00
_cell.angle_gamma   90.00
#
_symmetry.space_group_name_H-M   'P 1'
#
loop_
_entity.id
_entity.type
_entity.pdbx_description
1 polymer ?
#
loop_
_entity_poly.entity_id
_entity_poly.type
_entity_poly.pdbx_seq_one_letter_code
_entity_poly.pdbx_strand_id
1 'polypeptide(L)'
;MKKLHSLALEQKEDAKHGESFFPVQKYITRLSTDYPVVTTHWHEEAELTLITQGDCFYQIDLIDYEVKEGDIVFIPPLFLHSISRGTSEKIFSETYVFHLNFLGGNSTDICSTRYLAPMMNQEFSMPHLITPEHPVYASLRKISNQIASLYDEAVIGYELALKSLFLQAVFLLLQYSEKTASPDIGTPSDKLKNVLDYIEMHFAEPISVSDLAKLCYFSDYHFMRFFKKHMNMTCVEYINNLRLEKSVELFEQGNPSILDVSLSVGFHNLSYFHRAFKKKYHMTPLSFIKELKK
;
A
#
# COMPACT_ATOMS: atom_id res chain seq x y z
N MET A 1 20.51 13.58 10.55
CA MET A 1 19.72 12.51 11.22
C MET A 1 19.07 11.69 10.12
N LYS A 2 19.52 10.47 9.87
CA LYS A 2 18.81 9.52 8.99
C LYS A 2 17.55 9.14 9.76
N LYS A 3 16.37 9.59 9.32
CA LYS A 3 15.11 9.02 9.74
C LYS A 3 15.20 7.53 9.47
N LEU A 4 15.22 6.72 10.54
CA LEU A 4 14.83 5.33 10.45
C LEU A 4 13.35 5.32 10.04
N HIS A 5 13.10 5.34 8.74
CA HIS A 5 11.80 4.96 8.25
C HIS A 5 11.67 3.48 8.59
N SER A 6 11.01 3.20 9.72
CA SER A 6 10.48 1.88 9.95
C SER A 6 9.62 1.56 8.73
N LEU A 7 9.82 0.40 8.15
CA LEU A 7 8.87 -0.21 7.23
C LEU A 7 7.59 -0.40 8.05
N ALA A 8 6.68 0.58 7.97
CA ALA A 8 5.39 0.49 8.64
C ALA A 8 4.67 -0.72 8.08
N LEU A 9 4.22 -1.59 8.98
CA LEU A 9 3.43 -2.77 8.61
C LEU A 9 1.94 -2.46 8.57
N GLU A 10 1.58 -1.18 8.65
CA GLU A 10 0.21 -0.75 8.44
C GLU A 10 -0.19 -1.10 7.02
N GLN A 11 -1.06 -2.07 6.88
CA GLN A 11 -1.50 -2.59 5.59
C GLN A 11 -2.53 -1.66 4.94
N LYS A 12 -3.35 -0.97 5.74
CA LYS A 12 -4.02 0.25 5.31
C LYS A 12 -3.02 1.37 5.52
N GLU A 13 -2.53 1.95 4.44
CA GLU A 13 -1.60 3.06 4.53
C GLU A 13 -2.34 4.31 5.05
N ASP A 14 -2.02 4.70 6.29
CA ASP A 14 -2.53 5.96 6.90
C ASP A 14 -1.80 7.21 6.36
N ALA A 15 -0.89 7.02 5.40
CA ALA A 15 -0.20 8.13 4.78
C ALA A 15 -1.19 9.00 4.01
N LYS A 16 -1.20 10.29 4.32
CA LYS A 16 -1.95 11.26 3.51
C LYS A 16 -1.15 11.55 2.24
N HIS A 17 -1.70 11.13 1.12
CA HIS A 17 -1.10 11.36 -0.19
C HIS A 17 -1.51 12.74 -0.71
N GLY A 18 -0.56 13.68 -0.66
CA GLY A 18 -0.79 15.07 -1.06
C GLY A 18 -1.50 15.92 0.01
N GLU A 19 -2.02 17.04 -0.40
CA GLU A 19 -2.74 17.99 0.45
C GLU A 19 -4.26 17.76 0.39
N SER A 20 -5.00 18.20 1.41
CA SER A 20 -6.46 17.98 1.49
C SER A 20 -7.23 18.52 0.28
N PHE A 21 -6.75 19.60 -0.36
CA PHE A 21 -7.36 20.19 -1.56
C PHE A 21 -6.70 19.73 -2.86
N PHE A 22 -5.52 19.12 -2.77
CA PHE A 22 -4.80 18.55 -3.90
C PHE A 22 -4.24 17.17 -3.51
N PRO A 23 -5.09 16.14 -3.44
CA PRO A 23 -4.72 14.79 -3.02
C PRO A 23 -4.02 14.04 -4.15
N VAL A 24 -2.86 14.54 -4.56
CA VAL A 24 -1.97 13.95 -5.56
C VAL A 24 -0.55 13.99 -5.01
N GLN A 25 0.13 12.84 -5.00
CA GLN A 25 1.51 12.73 -4.52
C GLN A 25 2.36 11.94 -5.52
N LYS A 26 3.54 12.46 -5.83
CA LYS A 26 4.56 11.77 -6.61
C LYS A 26 5.50 11.02 -5.68
N TYR A 27 5.76 9.75 -6.00
CA TYR A 27 6.76 8.91 -5.34
C TYR A 27 7.79 8.43 -6.35
N ILE A 28 9.05 8.43 -5.93
CA ILE A 28 10.14 7.76 -6.64
C ILE A 28 10.54 6.54 -5.81
N THR A 29 10.10 5.38 -6.23
CA THR A 29 10.46 4.13 -5.58
C THR A 29 11.81 3.64 -6.09
N ARG A 30 12.68 3.25 -5.14
CA ARG A 30 14.01 2.71 -5.41
C ARG A 30 14.16 1.42 -4.65
N LEU A 31 14.06 0.29 -5.35
CA LEU A 31 14.39 -1.00 -4.76
C LEU A 31 15.84 -1.36 -5.04
N SER A 32 16.48 -1.96 -4.06
CA SER A 32 17.87 -2.42 -4.13
C SER A 32 18.03 -3.68 -3.29
N THR A 33 19.25 -4.21 -3.22
CA THR A 33 19.56 -5.37 -2.36
C THR A 33 19.26 -5.10 -0.88
N ASP A 34 19.46 -3.84 -0.44
CA ASP A 34 19.22 -3.45 0.96
C ASP A 34 17.73 -3.17 1.26
N TYR A 35 16.97 -2.76 0.24
CA TYR A 35 15.54 -2.46 0.31
C TYR A 35 14.80 -3.16 -0.84
N PRO A 36 14.59 -4.49 -0.74
CA PRO A 36 14.13 -5.29 -1.88
C PRO A 36 12.62 -5.29 -2.07
N VAL A 37 11.84 -4.74 -1.16
CA VAL A 37 10.37 -4.90 -1.11
C VAL A 37 9.69 -3.63 -0.65
N VAL A 38 8.58 -3.29 -1.31
CA VAL A 38 7.47 -2.52 -0.72
C VAL A 38 6.47 -3.55 -0.21
N THR A 39 6.19 -3.51 1.09
CA THR A 39 5.32 -4.51 1.74
C THR A 39 3.89 -4.43 1.23
N THR A 40 3.15 -5.51 1.36
CA THR A 40 1.74 -5.59 0.97
C THR A 40 0.91 -4.58 1.77
N HIS A 41 0.17 -3.70 1.07
CA HIS A 41 -0.68 -2.66 1.65
C HIS A 41 -1.82 -2.30 0.70
N TRP A 42 -2.74 -1.46 1.14
CA TRP A 42 -3.78 -0.83 0.31
C TRP A 42 -4.14 0.56 0.86
N HIS A 43 -4.70 1.38 0.02
CA HIS A 43 -5.18 2.72 0.35
C HIS A 43 -6.39 3.12 -0.53
N GLU A 44 -7.00 4.25 -0.24
CA GLU A 44 -8.23 4.73 -0.92
C GLU A 44 -7.94 5.46 -2.24
N GLU A 45 -6.67 5.64 -2.57
CA GLU A 45 -6.20 6.30 -3.79
C GLU A 45 -5.96 5.29 -4.91
N ALA A 46 -5.92 5.79 -6.14
CA ALA A 46 -5.42 5.07 -7.30
C ALA A 46 -3.94 5.39 -7.51
N GLU A 47 -3.21 4.44 -8.12
CA GLU A 47 -1.82 4.62 -8.52
C GLU A 47 -1.64 4.50 -10.03
N LEU A 48 -0.85 5.38 -10.59
CA LEU A 48 -0.33 5.28 -11.95
C LEU A 48 1.19 5.29 -11.88
N THR A 49 1.81 4.15 -12.18
CA THR A 49 3.25 3.94 -12.05
C THR A 49 3.90 3.68 -13.41
N LEU A 50 5.02 4.31 -13.65
CA LEU A 50 5.92 4.04 -14.77
C LEU A 50 7.20 3.41 -14.24
N ILE A 51 7.59 2.27 -14.77
CA ILE A 51 8.89 1.66 -14.48
C ILE A 51 9.93 2.34 -15.37
N THR A 52 10.85 3.07 -14.74
CA THR A 52 11.87 3.86 -15.44
C THR A 52 13.19 3.12 -15.59
N GLN A 53 13.43 2.08 -14.78
CA GLN A 53 14.62 1.23 -14.87
C GLN A 53 14.42 -0.12 -14.19
N GLY A 54 14.91 -1.18 -14.84
CA GLY A 54 14.99 -2.53 -14.27
C GLY A 54 13.71 -3.34 -14.37
N ASP A 55 13.65 -4.45 -13.63
CA ASP A 55 12.53 -5.39 -13.58
C ASP A 55 12.12 -5.69 -12.14
N CYS A 56 10.84 -5.85 -11.91
CA CYS A 56 10.26 -6.13 -10.60
C CYS A 56 9.03 -7.03 -10.71
N PHE A 57 8.56 -7.51 -9.57
CA PHE A 57 7.29 -8.21 -9.45
C PHE A 57 6.32 -7.35 -8.67
N TYR A 58 5.16 -7.08 -9.26
CA TYR A 58 4.00 -6.57 -8.56
C TYR A 58 3.09 -7.72 -8.20
N GLN A 59 2.61 -7.74 -6.96
CA GLN A 59 1.45 -8.53 -6.61
C GLN A 59 0.29 -7.57 -6.43
N ILE A 60 -0.76 -7.71 -7.24
CA ILE A 60 -1.97 -6.88 -7.18
C ILE A 60 -3.16 -7.81 -7.03
N ASP A 61 -3.96 -7.60 -6.00
CA ASP A 61 -5.10 -8.46 -5.65
C ASP A 61 -4.72 -9.95 -5.58
N LEU A 62 -3.52 -10.25 -5.04
CA LEU A 62 -2.92 -11.57 -4.89
C LEU A 62 -2.51 -12.24 -6.22
N ILE A 63 -2.55 -11.51 -7.33
CA ILE A 63 -2.08 -11.97 -8.65
C ILE A 63 -0.69 -11.39 -8.90
N ASP A 64 0.24 -12.23 -9.30
CA ASP A 64 1.63 -11.82 -9.56
C ASP A 64 1.79 -11.35 -11.01
N TYR A 65 2.45 -10.20 -11.20
CA TYR A 65 2.79 -9.57 -12.48
C TYR A 65 4.30 -9.38 -12.58
N GLU A 66 4.91 -9.92 -13.62
CA GLU A 66 6.29 -9.57 -13.98
C GLU A 66 6.30 -8.26 -14.75
N VAL A 67 6.99 -7.25 -14.24
CA VAL A 67 6.97 -5.88 -14.75
C VAL A 67 8.38 -5.45 -15.12
N LYS A 68 8.53 -4.81 -16.28
CA LYS A 68 9.82 -4.44 -16.87
C LYS A 68 9.92 -2.93 -17.11
N GLU A 69 11.14 -2.49 -17.37
CA GLU A 69 11.40 -1.10 -17.78
C GLU A 69 10.51 -0.71 -18.96
N GLY A 70 9.84 0.41 -18.84
CA GLY A 70 8.91 0.95 -19.82
C GLY A 70 7.46 0.58 -19.55
N ASP A 71 7.17 -0.48 -18.81
CA ASP A 71 5.80 -0.86 -18.48
C ASP A 71 5.12 0.19 -17.60
N ILE A 72 3.81 0.26 -17.72
CA ILE A 72 2.94 1.09 -16.90
C ILE A 72 2.09 0.18 -16.03
N VAL A 73 2.01 0.49 -14.74
CA VAL A 73 1.15 -0.22 -13.79
C VAL A 73 0.05 0.74 -13.33
N PHE A 74 -1.19 0.25 -13.31
CA PHE A 74 -2.33 0.95 -12.75
C PHE A 74 -2.95 0.13 -11.62
N ILE A 75 -3.07 0.74 -10.44
CA ILE A 75 -3.68 0.14 -9.27
C ILE A 75 -4.91 0.97 -8.91
N PRO A 76 -6.13 0.40 -9.07
CA PRO A 76 -7.35 1.06 -8.61
C PRO A 76 -7.39 1.20 -7.08
N PRO A 77 -8.24 2.08 -6.53
CA PRO A 77 -8.42 2.21 -5.09
C PRO A 77 -8.76 0.89 -4.40
N LEU A 78 -8.29 0.74 -3.18
CA LEU A 78 -8.59 -0.41 -2.30
C LEU A 78 -8.02 -1.75 -2.77
N PHE A 79 -7.18 -1.79 -3.81
CA PHE A 79 -6.52 -3.01 -4.23
C PHE A 79 -5.28 -3.28 -3.35
N LEU A 80 -5.23 -4.50 -2.81
CA LEU A 80 -4.07 -4.99 -2.07
C LEU A 80 -2.90 -5.16 -3.02
N HIS A 81 -1.75 -4.53 -2.72
CA HIS A 81 -0.60 -4.58 -3.61
C HIS A 81 0.73 -4.55 -2.87
N SER A 82 1.75 -5.07 -3.53
CA SER A 82 3.14 -5.06 -3.07
C SER A 82 4.09 -5.07 -4.27
N ILE A 83 5.33 -4.65 -4.03
CA ILE A 83 6.38 -4.66 -5.05
C ILE A 83 7.58 -5.41 -4.48
N SER A 84 8.12 -6.33 -5.24
CA SER A 84 9.38 -6.98 -4.92
C SER A 84 10.36 -6.86 -6.08
N ARG A 85 11.65 -6.83 -5.74
CA ARG A 85 12.73 -6.75 -6.72
C ARG A 85 12.75 -8.00 -7.60
N GLY A 86 12.94 -7.81 -8.90
CA GLY A 86 13.20 -8.88 -9.86
C GLY A 86 14.69 -9.26 -9.91
N THR A 87 15.20 -9.45 -11.10
CA THR A 87 16.58 -9.87 -11.34
C THR A 87 17.57 -8.69 -11.37
N SER A 88 17.09 -7.50 -11.68
CA SER A 88 17.89 -6.27 -11.73
C SER A 88 18.45 -5.88 -10.37
N GLU A 89 19.68 -5.36 -10.35
CA GLU A 89 20.30 -4.87 -9.10
C GLU A 89 19.57 -3.67 -8.52
N LYS A 90 19.04 -2.82 -9.39
CA LYS A 90 18.29 -1.61 -9.03
C LYS A 90 17.05 -1.47 -9.87
N ILE A 91 15.99 -1.08 -9.23
CA ILE A 91 14.72 -0.73 -9.86
C ILE A 91 14.40 0.71 -9.50
N PHE A 92 13.93 1.47 -10.50
CA PHE A 92 13.38 2.79 -10.31
C PHE A 92 11.99 2.83 -10.94
N SER A 93 11.04 3.38 -10.18
CA SER A 93 9.71 3.68 -10.69
C SER A 93 9.26 5.07 -10.25
N GLU A 94 8.44 5.69 -11.08
CA GLU A 94 7.78 6.94 -10.80
C GLU A 94 6.28 6.67 -10.68
N THR A 95 5.72 6.91 -9.49
CA THR A 95 4.34 6.62 -9.13
C THR A 95 3.61 7.91 -8.78
N TYR A 96 2.44 8.10 -9.36
CA TYR A 96 1.48 9.13 -8.97
C TYR A 96 0.33 8.47 -8.22
N VAL A 97 0.21 8.78 -6.95
CA VAL A 97 -0.90 8.38 -6.08
C VAL A 97 -1.90 9.51 -6.06
N PHE A 98 -3.16 9.23 -6.37
CA PHE A 98 -4.19 10.26 -6.46
C PHE A 98 -5.57 9.73 -6.06
N HIS A 99 -6.31 10.53 -5.30
CA HIS A 99 -7.65 10.16 -4.88
C HIS A 99 -8.67 10.45 -6.00
N LEU A 100 -9.54 9.48 -6.32
CA LEU A 100 -10.52 9.64 -7.42
C LEU A 100 -11.52 10.78 -7.19
N ASN A 101 -11.81 11.15 -5.93
CA ASN A 101 -12.65 12.31 -5.65
C ASN A 101 -12.04 13.63 -6.13
N PHE A 102 -10.72 13.70 -6.32
CA PHE A 102 -10.08 14.85 -6.96
C PHE A 102 -10.51 14.99 -8.41
N LEU A 103 -10.78 13.89 -9.11
CA LEU A 103 -11.17 13.88 -10.52
C LEU A 103 -12.65 14.23 -10.70
N GLY A 104 -13.51 13.86 -9.74
CA GLY A 104 -14.95 14.13 -9.78
C GLY A 104 -15.29 15.50 -9.19
N GLY A 105 -16.51 15.96 -9.49
CA GLY A 105 -17.10 17.14 -8.87
C GLY A 105 -17.87 16.76 -7.60
N ASN A 106 -19.19 16.97 -7.64
CA ASN A 106 -20.11 16.60 -6.58
C ASN A 106 -20.98 15.39 -6.97
N SER A 107 -21.88 14.99 -6.10
CA SER A 107 -22.82 13.86 -6.31
C SER A 107 -23.73 13.99 -7.54
N THR A 108 -23.80 15.17 -8.18
CA THR A 108 -24.59 15.42 -9.38
C THR A 108 -23.77 15.31 -10.68
N ASP A 109 -22.45 15.12 -10.56
CA ASP A 109 -21.58 14.93 -11.72
C ASP A 109 -21.73 13.49 -12.26
N ILE A 110 -22.05 13.37 -13.55
CA ILE A 110 -22.23 12.08 -14.23
C ILE A 110 -20.96 11.25 -14.25
N CYS A 111 -19.78 11.88 -14.33
CA CYS A 111 -18.50 11.16 -14.30
C CYS A 111 -18.28 10.51 -12.93
N SER A 112 -18.58 11.25 -11.86
CA SER A 112 -18.50 10.75 -10.49
C SER A 112 -19.45 9.57 -10.26
N THR A 113 -20.72 9.70 -10.64
CA THR A 113 -21.74 8.69 -10.32
C THR A 113 -21.66 7.44 -11.21
N ARG A 114 -21.31 7.61 -12.49
CA ARG A 114 -21.32 6.50 -13.46
C ARG A 114 -19.99 5.75 -13.55
N TYR A 115 -18.87 6.39 -13.23
CA TYR A 115 -17.54 5.84 -13.46
C TYR A 115 -16.66 5.86 -12.22
N LEU A 116 -16.45 7.02 -11.57
CA LEU A 116 -15.48 7.14 -10.49
C LEU A 116 -15.93 6.43 -9.20
N ALA A 117 -17.18 6.60 -8.79
CA ALA A 117 -17.72 5.90 -7.62
C ALA A 117 -17.79 4.37 -7.83
N PRO A 118 -18.26 3.84 -8.98
CA PRO A 118 -18.14 2.41 -9.28
C PRO A 118 -16.69 1.89 -9.30
N MET A 119 -15.71 2.68 -9.76
CA MET A 119 -14.29 2.29 -9.65
C MET A 119 -13.83 2.20 -8.19
N MET A 120 -14.22 3.15 -7.34
CA MET A 120 -13.94 3.10 -5.90
C MET A 120 -14.61 1.89 -5.24
N ASN A 121 -15.73 1.44 -5.74
CA ASN A 121 -16.44 0.25 -5.26
C ASN A 121 -15.97 -1.05 -5.94
N GLN A 122 -14.90 -1.02 -6.72
CA GLN A 122 -14.36 -2.19 -7.43
C GLN A 122 -15.36 -2.87 -8.39
N GLU A 123 -16.30 -2.10 -8.95
CA GLU A 123 -17.29 -2.59 -9.92
C GLU A 123 -16.73 -2.71 -11.36
N PHE A 124 -15.47 -2.34 -11.58
CA PHE A 124 -14.75 -2.48 -12.84
C PHE A 124 -13.47 -3.29 -12.62
N SER A 125 -13.27 -4.34 -13.42
CA SER A 125 -11.99 -5.02 -13.56
C SER A 125 -11.13 -4.21 -14.55
N MET A 126 -10.13 -3.52 -14.02
CA MET A 126 -9.25 -2.65 -14.79
C MET A 126 -7.98 -3.39 -15.20
N PRO A 127 -7.34 -3.06 -16.36
CA PRO A 127 -6.02 -3.59 -16.67
C PRO A 127 -4.99 -3.04 -15.68
N HIS A 128 -4.26 -3.94 -14.99
CA HIS A 128 -3.23 -3.55 -14.02
C HIS A 128 -1.86 -3.37 -14.66
N LEU A 129 -1.50 -4.22 -15.62
CA LEU A 129 -0.22 -4.14 -16.35
C LEU A 129 -0.47 -3.74 -17.80
N ILE A 130 0.17 -2.64 -18.21
CA ILE A 130 0.09 -2.08 -19.55
C ILE A 130 1.50 -2.11 -20.15
N THR A 131 1.75 -3.15 -20.93
CA THR A 131 3.03 -3.33 -21.66
C THR A 131 3.03 -2.58 -22.99
N PRO A 132 4.18 -2.41 -23.67
CA PRO A 132 4.27 -1.77 -24.98
C PRO A 132 3.35 -2.34 -26.07
N GLU A 133 2.94 -3.61 -25.94
CA GLU A 133 2.03 -4.30 -26.85
C GLU A 133 0.57 -3.97 -26.60
N HIS A 134 0.23 -3.40 -25.44
CA HIS A 134 -1.14 -3.07 -25.08
C HIS A 134 -1.64 -1.89 -25.94
N PRO A 135 -2.84 -1.95 -26.55
CA PRO A 135 -3.34 -0.92 -27.47
C PRO A 135 -3.36 0.50 -26.90
N VAL A 136 -3.53 0.64 -25.57
CA VAL A 136 -3.59 1.94 -24.90
C VAL A 136 -2.22 2.47 -24.51
N TYR A 137 -1.15 1.66 -24.60
CA TYR A 137 0.17 1.99 -24.09
C TYR A 137 0.72 3.32 -24.58
N ALA A 138 0.76 3.55 -25.90
CA ALA A 138 1.36 4.76 -26.46
C ALA A 138 0.66 6.04 -25.94
N SER A 139 -0.67 6.00 -25.79
CA SER A 139 -1.43 7.13 -25.27
C SER A 139 -1.19 7.33 -23.77
N LEU A 140 -1.20 6.27 -22.97
CA LEU A 140 -0.90 6.34 -21.53
C LEU A 140 0.54 6.78 -21.28
N ARG A 141 1.50 6.28 -22.04
CA ARG A 141 2.90 6.70 -21.92
C ARG A 141 3.08 8.19 -22.16
N LYS A 142 2.39 8.72 -23.20
CA LYS A 142 2.38 10.17 -23.48
C LYS A 142 1.79 10.96 -22.31
N ILE A 143 0.65 10.49 -21.76
CA ILE A 143 -0.01 11.11 -20.60
C ILE A 143 0.91 11.07 -19.39
N SER A 144 1.54 9.93 -19.07
CA SER A 144 2.47 9.81 -17.94
C SER A 144 3.63 10.80 -18.04
N ASN A 145 4.23 10.96 -19.23
CA ASN A 145 5.28 11.94 -19.46
C ASN A 145 4.80 13.39 -19.27
N GLN A 146 3.57 13.70 -19.69
CA GLN A 146 2.97 15.03 -19.49
C GLN A 146 2.68 15.30 -18.00
N ILE A 147 2.19 14.29 -17.27
CA ILE A 147 1.97 14.38 -15.83
C ILE A 147 3.31 14.68 -15.14
N ALA A 148 4.38 13.96 -15.49
CA ALA A 148 5.70 14.16 -14.91
C ALA A 148 6.21 15.60 -15.11
N SER A 149 6.19 16.11 -16.35
CA SER A 149 6.62 17.46 -16.66
C SER A 149 5.81 18.51 -15.90
N LEU A 150 4.48 18.42 -15.94
CA LEU A 150 3.60 19.39 -15.27
C LEU A 150 3.73 19.37 -13.74
N TYR A 151 3.89 18.19 -13.14
CA TYR A 151 4.05 18.06 -11.70
C TYR A 151 5.37 18.67 -11.21
N ASP A 152 6.46 18.49 -11.98
CA ASP A 152 7.78 19.00 -11.62
C ASP A 152 7.91 20.53 -11.91
N GLU A 153 7.27 21.03 -12.96
CA GLU A 153 7.29 22.46 -13.34
C GLU A 153 6.38 23.32 -12.47
N ALA A 154 5.25 22.77 -11.99
CA ALA A 154 4.26 23.41 -11.11
C ALA A 154 3.86 24.83 -11.56
N VAL A 155 3.65 25.03 -12.87
CA VAL A 155 3.21 26.33 -13.42
C VAL A 155 1.79 26.65 -12.97
N ILE A 156 1.40 27.93 -13.03
CA ILE A 156 0.04 28.35 -12.63
C ILE A 156 -1.04 27.54 -13.35
N GLY A 157 -1.93 26.90 -12.57
CA GLY A 157 -3.02 26.05 -13.09
C GLY A 157 -2.59 24.63 -13.45
N TYR A 158 -1.40 24.18 -13.04
CA TYR A 158 -0.93 22.81 -13.26
C TYR A 158 -1.88 21.76 -12.68
N GLU A 159 -2.58 22.06 -11.59
CA GLU A 159 -3.57 21.17 -10.97
C GLU A 159 -4.76 20.90 -11.92
N LEU A 160 -5.20 21.90 -12.68
CA LEU A 160 -6.25 21.74 -13.70
C LEU A 160 -5.77 20.81 -14.83
N ALA A 161 -4.54 21.03 -15.28
CA ALA A 161 -3.94 20.22 -16.33
C ALA A 161 -3.73 18.76 -15.85
N LEU A 162 -3.20 18.57 -14.64
CA LEU A 162 -3.04 17.23 -14.04
C LEU A 162 -4.38 16.50 -13.91
N LYS A 163 -5.41 17.18 -13.39
CA LYS A 163 -6.77 16.62 -13.30
C LYS A 163 -7.28 16.15 -14.67
N SER A 164 -7.08 16.95 -15.70
CA SER A 164 -7.45 16.59 -17.08
C SER A 164 -6.70 15.34 -17.57
N LEU A 165 -5.40 15.24 -17.31
CA LEU A 165 -4.57 14.11 -17.72
C LEU A 165 -4.95 12.82 -16.98
N PHE A 166 -5.20 12.88 -15.67
CA PHE A 166 -5.69 11.73 -14.92
C PHE A 166 -7.07 11.28 -15.41
N LEU A 167 -7.99 12.19 -15.72
CA LEU A 167 -9.27 11.83 -16.32
C LEU A 167 -9.10 11.15 -17.69
N GLN A 168 -8.17 11.62 -18.51
CA GLN A 168 -7.85 10.97 -19.78
C GLN A 168 -7.25 9.57 -19.57
N ALA A 169 -6.34 9.40 -18.60
CA ALA A 169 -5.78 8.10 -18.26
C ALA A 169 -6.88 7.11 -17.82
N VAL A 170 -7.75 7.54 -16.91
CA VAL A 170 -8.90 6.74 -16.44
C VAL A 170 -9.83 6.38 -17.61
N PHE A 171 -10.14 7.34 -18.49
CA PHE A 171 -10.96 7.08 -19.67
C PHE A 171 -10.35 6.01 -20.56
N LEU A 172 -9.06 6.09 -20.86
CA LEU A 172 -8.36 5.11 -21.70
C LEU A 172 -8.37 3.70 -21.08
N LEU A 173 -8.14 3.61 -19.77
CA LEU A 173 -8.17 2.34 -19.05
C LEU A 173 -9.57 1.73 -19.00
N LEU A 174 -10.62 2.56 -18.82
CA LEU A 174 -12.00 2.11 -18.84
C LEU A 174 -12.43 1.47 -20.17
N GLN A 175 -11.83 1.84 -21.32
CA GLN A 175 -12.12 1.21 -22.61
C GLN A 175 -11.71 -0.28 -22.65
N TYR A 176 -10.85 -0.70 -21.76
CA TYR A 176 -10.34 -2.07 -21.64
C TYR A 176 -10.73 -2.71 -20.29
N SER A 177 -11.69 -2.12 -19.60
CA SER A 177 -12.25 -2.67 -18.36
C SER A 177 -13.48 -3.52 -18.65
N GLU A 178 -13.73 -4.49 -17.77
CA GLU A 178 -14.97 -5.25 -17.75
C GLU A 178 -15.78 -4.87 -16.51
N LYS A 179 -17.11 -4.77 -16.65
CA LYS A 179 -17.95 -4.64 -15.46
C LYS A 179 -17.96 -5.96 -14.71
N THR A 180 -17.53 -5.92 -13.48
CA THR A 180 -17.71 -7.04 -12.57
C THR A 180 -19.18 -7.06 -12.10
N ALA A 181 -19.80 -8.22 -12.12
CA ALA A 181 -20.98 -8.44 -11.29
C ALA A 181 -20.50 -8.22 -9.84
N SER A 182 -21.24 -7.40 -9.06
CA SER A 182 -20.92 -6.94 -7.68
C SER A 182 -19.76 -7.68 -6.99
N PRO A 183 -18.81 -6.98 -6.35
CA PRO A 183 -17.63 -7.64 -5.79
C PRO A 183 -18.08 -8.89 -5.05
N ASP A 184 -17.54 -10.03 -5.48
CA ASP A 184 -17.87 -11.31 -4.87
C ASP A 184 -17.31 -11.27 -3.45
N ILE A 185 -18.20 -10.98 -2.47
CA ILE A 185 -17.85 -10.83 -1.06
C ILE A 185 -17.30 -12.19 -0.61
N GLY A 186 -15.97 -12.32 -0.66
CA GLY A 186 -15.29 -13.56 -0.31
C GLY A 186 -14.08 -13.91 -1.18
N THR A 187 -13.58 -12.99 -1.98
CA THR A 187 -12.30 -13.19 -2.69
C THR A 187 -11.18 -13.46 -1.69
N PRO A 188 -10.11 -14.14 -2.09
CA PRO A 188 -8.93 -14.31 -1.23
C PRO A 188 -8.37 -12.98 -0.70
N SER A 189 -8.44 -11.92 -1.50
CA SER A 189 -8.01 -10.57 -1.11
C SER A 189 -8.91 -9.98 -0.02
N ASP A 190 -10.25 -10.08 -0.16
CA ASP A 190 -11.18 -9.59 0.87
C ASP A 190 -11.00 -10.32 2.20
N LYS A 191 -10.78 -11.64 2.13
CA LYS A 191 -10.48 -12.44 3.32
C LYS A 191 -9.21 -11.97 4.01
N LEU A 192 -8.16 -11.66 3.24
CA LEU A 192 -6.92 -11.16 3.80
C LEU A 192 -7.11 -9.76 4.40
N LYS A 193 -7.79 -8.85 3.71
CA LYS A 193 -8.13 -7.51 4.23
C LYS A 193 -8.89 -7.59 5.54
N ASN A 194 -9.95 -8.41 5.60
CA ASN A 194 -10.73 -8.61 6.83
C ASN A 194 -9.86 -9.08 8.01
N VAL A 195 -8.89 -9.96 7.74
CA VAL A 195 -7.95 -10.42 8.75
C VAL A 195 -7.02 -9.30 9.20
N LEU A 196 -6.50 -8.51 8.26
CA LEU A 196 -5.58 -7.42 8.55
C LEU A 196 -6.29 -6.31 9.34
N ASP A 197 -7.50 -5.92 8.92
CA ASP A 197 -8.35 -4.95 9.64
C ASP A 197 -8.66 -5.44 11.07
N TYR A 198 -8.98 -6.73 11.22
CA TYR A 198 -9.20 -7.31 12.54
C TYR A 198 -7.96 -7.24 13.43
N ILE A 199 -6.79 -7.58 12.88
CA ILE A 199 -5.53 -7.50 13.62
C ILE A 199 -5.24 -6.04 14.02
N GLU A 200 -5.46 -5.07 13.12
CA GLU A 200 -5.23 -3.66 13.40
C GLU A 200 -6.14 -3.12 14.51
N MET A 201 -7.42 -3.50 14.49
CA MET A 201 -8.37 -3.09 15.54
C MET A 201 -8.12 -3.74 16.89
N HIS A 202 -7.55 -4.96 16.91
CA HIS A 202 -7.42 -5.80 18.11
C HIS A 202 -5.98 -6.13 18.49
N PHE A 203 -4.95 -5.47 17.90
CA PHE A 203 -3.54 -5.83 18.10
C PHE A 203 -3.11 -5.89 19.56
N ALA A 204 -3.70 -5.07 20.42
CA ALA A 204 -3.38 -5.03 21.85
C ALA A 204 -3.98 -6.22 22.63
N GLU A 205 -4.93 -6.93 22.08
CA GLU A 205 -5.65 -8.05 22.68
C GLU A 205 -4.98 -9.40 22.35
N PRO A 206 -5.30 -10.47 23.10
CA PRO A 206 -4.89 -11.82 22.70
C PRO A 206 -5.58 -12.24 21.37
N ILE A 207 -4.81 -12.41 20.32
CA ILE A 207 -5.29 -12.89 19.03
C ILE A 207 -4.75 -14.30 18.80
N SER A 208 -5.63 -15.27 18.53
CA SER A 208 -5.24 -16.63 18.17
C SER A 208 -5.27 -16.87 16.67
N VAL A 209 -4.44 -17.79 16.17
CA VAL A 209 -4.46 -18.24 14.77
C VAL A 209 -5.85 -18.75 14.40
N SER A 210 -6.52 -19.44 15.32
CA SER A 210 -7.85 -20.02 15.09
C SER A 210 -8.92 -18.93 14.89
N ASP A 211 -8.85 -17.80 15.61
CA ASP A 211 -9.78 -16.71 15.43
C ASP A 211 -9.63 -16.07 14.04
N LEU A 212 -8.38 -15.84 13.60
CA LEU A 212 -8.10 -15.32 12.27
C LEU A 212 -8.52 -16.28 11.16
N ALA A 213 -8.30 -17.59 11.36
CA ALA A 213 -8.71 -18.62 10.40
C ALA A 213 -10.24 -18.67 10.22
N LYS A 214 -11.02 -18.47 11.29
CA LYS A 214 -12.48 -18.39 11.24
C LYS A 214 -12.98 -17.22 10.39
N LEU A 215 -12.31 -16.06 10.42
CA LEU A 215 -12.67 -14.90 9.59
C LEU A 215 -12.58 -15.21 8.09
N CYS A 216 -11.69 -16.13 7.72
CA CYS A 216 -11.51 -16.57 6.34
C CYS A 216 -12.33 -17.80 5.97
N TYR A 217 -13.02 -18.44 6.92
CA TYR A 217 -13.60 -19.79 6.77
C TYR A 217 -12.56 -20.83 6.39
N PHE A 218 -11.34 -20.73 6.94
CA PHE A 218 -10.24 -21.67 6.71
C PHE A 218 -9.97 -22.51 7.96
N SER A 219 -9.35 -23.68 7.76
CA SER A 219 -8.66 -24.36 8.87
C SER A 219 -7.40 -23.59 9.26
N ASP A 220 -6.93 -23.73 10.50
CA ASP A 220 -5.71 -23.07 10.99
C ASP A 220 -4.51 -23.33 10.08
N TYR A 221 -4.35 -24.58 9.61
CA TYR A 221 -3.26 -24.95 8.70
C TYR A 221 -3.37 -24.24 7.34
N HIS A 222 -4.56 -24.20 6.75
CA HIS A 222 -4.79 -23.51 5.47
C HIS A 222 -4.55 -22.00 5.63
N PHE A 223 -5.07 -21.40 6.70
CA PHE A 223 -4.87 -19.99 7.01
C PHE A 223 -3.38 -19.64 7.17
N MET A 224 -2.62 -20.41 7.95
CA MET A 224 -1.18 -20.15 8.13
C MET A 224 -0.41 -20.18 6.81
N ARG A 225 -0.72 -21.11 5.92
CA ARG A 225 -0.11 -21.19 4.59
C ARG A 225 -0.53 -20.02 3.70
N PHE A 226 -1.83 -19.71 3.69
CA PHE A 226 -2.41 -18.60 2.96
C PHE A 226 -1.77 -17.27 3.40
N PHE A 227 -1.79 -16.98 4.69
CA PHE A 227 -1.21 -15.75 5.23
C PHE A 227 0.29 -15.63 4.90
N LYS A 228 1.05 -16.70 5.15
CA LYS A 228 2.50 -16.71 4.86
C LYS A 228 2.79 -16.54 3.36
N LYS A 229 1.99 -17.12 2.48
CA LYS A 229 2.15 -16.99 1.03
C LYS A 229 2.00 -15.54 0.58
N HIS A 230 0.99 -14.82 1.10
CA HIS A 230 0.64 -13.48 0.61
C HIS A 230 1.34 -12.35 1.39
N MET A 231 1.71 -12.60 2.65
CA MET A 231 2.38 -11.61 3.51
C MET A 231 3.89 -11.85 3.65
N ASN A 232 4.44 -12.91 3.06
CA ASN A 232 5.84 -13.33 3.20
C ASN A 232 6.33 -13.51 4.65
N MET A 233 5.42 -13.52 5.61
CA MET A 233 5.69 -13.74 7.04
C MET A 233 4.51 -14.46 7.70
N THR A 234 4.72 -15.01 8.90
CA THR A 234 3.63 -15.62 9.66
C THR A 234 2.73 -14.55 10.28
N CYS A 235 1.44 -14.87 10.54
CA CYS A 235 0.51 -13.94 11.19
C CYS A 235 0.99 -13.54 12.60
N VAL A 236 1.66 -14.43 13.33
CA VAL A 236 2.23 -14.11 14.64
C VAL A 236 3.39 -13.11 14.52
N GLU A 237 4.26 -13.27 13.53
CA GLU A 237 5.31 -12.29 13.23
C GLU A 237 4.71 -10.94 12.85
N TYR A 238 3.67 -10.94 12.03
CA TYR A 238 2.95 -9.74 11.62
C TYR A 238 2.37 -8.98 12.84
N ILE A 239 1.58 -9.66 13.69
CA ILE A 239 1.01 -9.08 14.91
C ILE A 239 2.10 -8.49 15.82
N ASN A 240 3.19 -9.25 16.03
CA ASN A 240 4.27 -8.76 16.86
C ASN A 240 4.98 -7.54 16.26
N ASN A 241 5.13 -7.49 14.95
CA ASN A 241 5.73 -6.36 14.28
C ASN A 241 4.85 -5.10 14.39
N LEU A 242 3.53 -5.23 14.20
CA LEU A 242 2.57 -4.14 14.39
C LEU A 242 2.62 -3.61 15.84
N ARG A 243 2.58 -4.49 16.83
CA ARG A 243 2.73 -4.12 18.24
C ARG A 243 4.00 -3.32 18.53
N LEU A 244 5.11 -3.71 17.90
CA LEU A 244 6.39 -3.01 18.06
C LEU A 244 6.34 -1.61 17.42
N GLU A 245 5.67 -1.44 16.28
CA GLU A 245 5.46 -0.14 15.64
C GLU A 245 4.61 0.77 16.51
N LYS A 246 3.47 0.27 17.00
CA LYS A 246 2.62 1.01 17.94
C LYS A 246 3.36 1.37 19.25
N SER A 247 4.32 0.55 19.68
CA SER A 247 5.16 0.89 20.84
C SER A 247 6.10 2.08 20.55
N VAL A 248 6.62 2.19 19.32
CA VAL A 248 7.44 3.32 18.90
C VAL A 248 6.63 4.62 18.89
N GLU A 249 5.42 4.61 18.32
CA GLU A 249 4.51 5.75 18.34
C GLU A 249 4.25 6.26 19.77
N LEU A 250 4.00 5.33 20.72
CA LEU A 250 3.80 5.68 22.13
C LEU A 250 5.06 6.25 22.78
N PHE A 251 6.25 5.77 22.43
CA PHE A 251 7.50 6.36 22.91
C PHE A 251 7.72 7.77 22.36
N GLU A 252 7.39 8.01 21.09
CA GLU A 252 7.47 9.33 20.44
C GLU A 252 6.48 10.33 21.04
N GLN A 253 5.31 9.88 21.47
CA GLN A 253 4.32 10.69 22.20
C GLN A 253 4.72 11.03 23.65
N GLY A 254 5.91 10.56 24.09
CA GLY A 254 6.46 10.91 25.40
C GLY A 254 6.05 10.00 26.55
N ASN A 255 5.57 8.79 26.29
CA ASN A 255 5.31 7.80 27.35
C ASN A 255 6.60 7.04 27.69
N PRO A 256 7.25 7.29 28.86
CA PRO A 256 8.58 6.80 29.16
C PRO A 256 8.61 5.38 29.73
N SER A 257 7.46 4.82 30.19
CA SER A 257 7.43 3.52 30.85
C SER A 257 7.44 2.38 29.82
N ILE A 258 8.60 1.72 29.69
CA ILE A 258 8.74 0.58 28.79
C ILE A 258 7.80 -0.56 29.17
N LEU A 259 7.56 -0.78 30.46
CA LEU A 259 6.64 -1.80 30.93
C LEU A 259 5.20 -1.48 30.50
N ASP A 260 4.73 -0.24 30.78
CA ASP A 260 3.35 0.16 30.47
C ASP A 260 3.13 0.14 28.96
N VAL A 261 4.06 0.67 28.16
CA VAL A 261 4.00 0.61 26.71
C VAL A 261 3.94 -0.83 26.22
N SER A 262 4.82 -1.72 26.72
CA SER A 262 4.81 -3.13 26.30
C SER A 262 3.47 -3.82 26.57
N LEU A 263 2.85 -3.54 27.73
CA LEU A 263 1.55 -4.09 28.09
C LEU A 263 0.42 -3.49 27.25
N SER A 264 0.41 -2.17 27.03
CA SER A 264 -0.63 -1.48 26.27
C SER A 264 -0.69 -1.90 24.80
N VAL A 265 0.45 -2.31 24.22
CA VAL A 265 0.50 -2.84 22.85
C VAL A 265 0.34 -4.37 22.80
N GLY A 266 0.03 -5.05 23.90
CA GLY A 266 -0.33 -6.47 23.94
C GLY A 266 0.84 -7.44 24.15
N PHE A 267 2.02 -7.01 24.59
CA PHE A 267 3.08 -7.91 25.04
C PHE A 267 2.93 -8.24 26.52
N HIS A 268 2.57 -9.47 26.85
CA HIS A 268 2.48 -9.94 28.23
C HIS A 268 3.81 -10.41 28.83
N ASN A 269 4.89 -10.41 28.06
CA ASN A 269 6.24 -10.80 28.52
C ASN A 269 7.25 -9.73 28.12
N LEU A 270 7.70 -8.93 29.08
CA LEU A 270 8.63 -7.84 28.88
C LEU A 270 9.98 -8.30 28.29
N SER A 271 10.48 -9.48 28.70
CA SER A 271 11.74 -10.02 28.17
C SER A 271 11.60 -10.40 26.69
N TYR A 272 10.42 -10.90 26.28
CA TYR A 272 10.12 -11.16 24.87
C TYR A 272 10.01 -9.85 24.07
N PHE A 273 9.32 -8.84 24.61
CA PHE A 273 9.25 -7.50 24.01
C PHE A 273 10.65 -6.93 23.74
N HIS A 274 11.53 -6.94 24.74
CA HIS A 274 12.91 -6.43 24.58
C HIS A 274 13.67 -7.16 23.47
N ARG A 275 13.56 -8.49 23.39
CA ARG A 275 14.21 -9.27 22.33
C ARG A 275 13.64 -8.97 20.95
N ALA A 276 12.32 -8.92 20.83
CA ALA A 276 11.63 -8.62 19.58
C ALA A 276 11.96 -7.20 19.09
N PHE A 277 11.91 -6.21 19.98
CA PHE A 277 12.27 -4.82 19.70
C PHE A 277 13.73 -4.71 19.22
N LYS A 278 14.67 -5.34 19.94
CA LYS A 278 16.09 -5.33 19.54
C LYS A 278 16.31 -6.03 18.19
N LYS A 279 15.57 -7.12 17.91
CA LYS A 279 15.64 -7.81 16.61
C LYS A 279 15.19 -6.91 15.47
N LYS A 280 14.09 -6.15 15.66
CA LYS A 280 13.51 -5.30 14.61
C LYS A 280 14.27 -3.99 14.41
N TYR A 281 14.62 -3.29 15.51
CA TYR A 281 15.19 -1.94 15.44
C TYR A 281 16.72 -1.90 15.69
N HIS A 282 17.36 -3.05 15.90
CA HIS A 282 18.79 -3.20 16.17
C HIS A 282 19.28 -2.47 17.44
N MET A 283 18.37 -1.97 18.26
CA MET A 283 18.64 -1.30 19.53
C MET A 283 17.62 -1.68 20.60
N THR A 284 17.94 -1.42 21.87
CA THR A 284 17.00 -1.67 22.97
C THR A 284 15.96 -0.56 23.06
N PRO A 285 14.73 -0.81 23.62
CA PRO A 285 13.74 0.24 23.85
C PRO A 285 14.31 1.43 24.66
N LEU A 286 15.14 1.15 25.67
CA LEU A 286 15.77 2.20 26.47
C LEU A 286 16.75 3.07 25.65
N SER A 287 17.53 2.45 24.76
CA SER A 287 18.43 3.18 23.87
C SER A 287 17.64 4.03 22.88
N PHE A 288 16.53 3.49 22.34
CA PHE A 288 15.63 4.22 21.44
C PHE A 288 15.06 5.48 22.12
N ILE A 289 14.49 5.36 23.32
CA ILE A 289 13.95 6.49 24.09
C ILE A 289 15.02 7.55 24.38
N LYS A 290 16.27 7.13 24.65
CA LYS A 290 17.38 8.07 24.87
C LYS A 290 17.75 8.85 23.61
N GLU A 291 17.62 8.25 22.42
CA GLU A 291 17.87 8.93 21.15
C GLU A 291 16.77 9.92 20.78
N LEU A 292 15.50 9.62 21.12
CA LEU A 292 14.38 10.55 20.92
C LEU A 292 14.50 11.85 21.73
N LYS A 293 15.22 11.81 22.86
CA LYS A 293 15.40 12.94 23.78
C LYS A 293 16.60 13.84 23.43
N LYS A 294 17.38 13.48 22.42
CA LYS A 294 18.51 14.27 21.91
C LYS A 294 18.09 15.17 20.76
#